data_806f82eae9602f174f34035f39c7e0c4
#
_entry.id   806f82eae9602f174f34035f39c7e0c4
#
_cell.length_a   1.000
_cell.length_b   1.000
_cell.length_c   1.000
_cell.angle_alpha   90.00
_cell.angle_beta   90.00
_cell.angle_gamma   90.00
#
_symmetry.space_group_name_H-M   'P 1'
#
loop_
_entity.id
_entity.type
_entity.pdbx_description
1 polymer ?
#
loop_
_entity_poly.entity_id
_entity_poly.type
_entity_poly.pdbx_seq_one_letter_code
_entity_poly.pdbx_strand_id
1 'polypeptide(L)'
;MAEKLRALIKVVAPDAQERVYGGWQVIAYTYSCAPGMQGQFCAQSPQRTRVNLEFYRGADLPDPQHLLEGTGKNLRHVKITTPADVERPGLRELIASAAGLARAG
;
A
#
# COMPACT_ATOMS: atom_id res chain seq x y z
N MET A 1 -4.85 11.91 7.30
CA MET A 1 -4.46 10.47 7.26
C MET A 1 -3.75 10.10 5.97
N ALA A 2 -4.36 10.40 4.83
CA ALA A 2 -3.76 10.02 3.53
C ALA A 2 -2.40 10.68 3.30
N GLU A 3 -2.23 11.93 3.69
CA GLU A 3 -0.98 12.65 3.52
C GLU A 3 0.15 12.04 4.35
N LYS A 4 -0.17 11.64 5.58
CA LYS A 4 0.80 11.01 6.46
C LYS A 4 1.21 9.63 5.95
N LEU A 5 0.25 8.87 5.43
CA LEU A 5 0.51 7.58 4.82
C LEU A 5 1.36 7.73 3.55
N ARG A 6 1.05 8.72 2.73
CA ARG A 6 1.84 9.03 1.53
C ARG A 6 3.29 9.34 1.89
N ALA A 7 3.50 10.13 2.96
CA ALA A 7 4.84 10.46 3.41
C ALA A 7 5.60 9.20 3.85
N LEU A 8 4.94 8.30 4.56
CA LEU A 8 5.56 7.04 4.99
C LEU A 8 5.98 6.20 3.77
N ILE A 9 5.09 6.05 2.80
CA ILE A 9 5.39 5.26 1.60
C ILE A 9 6.59 5.86 0.84
N LYS A 10 6.66 7.18 0.75
CA LYS A 10 7.77 7.86 0.07
C LYS A 10 9.09 7.71 0.82
N VAL A 11 9.06 7.62 2.14
CA VAL A 11 10.27 7.36 2.94
C VAL A 11 10.76 5.93 2.71
N VAL A 12 9.85 4.97 2.67
CA VAL A 12 10.18 3.55 2.53
C VAL A 12 10.55 3.21 1.09
N ALA A 13 9.87 3.79 0.12
CA ALA A 13 10.06 3.52 -1.31
C ALA A 13 10.17 4.83 -2.10
N PRO A 14 11.28 5.58 -1.92
CA PRO A 14 11.39 6.92 -2.51
C PRO A 14 11.45 6.92 -4.04
N ASP A 15 11.84 5.81 -4.64
CA ASP A 15 11.95 5.66 -6.09
C ASP A 15 10.68 5.15 -6.76
N ALA A 16 9.64 4.83 -5.98
CA ALA A 16 8.36 4.39 -6.54
C ALA A 16 7.62 5.57 -7.17
N GLN A 17 6.93 5.28 -8.27
CA GLN A 17 6.09 6.26 -8.95
C GLN A 17 4.67 6.22 -8.40
N GLU A 18 4.05 7.38 -8.28
CA GLU A 18 2.65 7.50 -7.89
C GLU A 18 1.79 7.61 -9.15
N ARG A 19 0.68 6.85 -9.17
CA ARG A 19 -0.34 6.97 -10.22
C ARG A 19 -1.67 7.29 -9.57
N VAL A 20 -2.32 8.36 -10.02
CA VAL A 20 -3.61 8.78 -9.48
C VAL A 20 -4.70 8.32 -10.43
N TYR A 21 -5.68 7.59 -9.88
CA TYR A 21 -6.87 7.19 -10.61
C TYR A 21 -8.01 8.12 -10.18
N GLY A 22 -8.24 9.17 -10.98
CA GLY A 22 -9.05 10.32 -10.61
C GLY A 22 -10.49 10.02 -10.21
N GLY A 23 -11.15 9.10 -10.91
CA GLY A 23 -12.54 8.77 -10.64
C GLY A 23 -12.76 8.12 -9.27
N TRP A 24 -11.74 7.44 -8.76
CA TRP A 24 -11.79 6.74 -7.48
C TRP A 24 -10.95 7.42 -6.41
N GLN A 25 -10.18 8.46 -6.77
CA GLN A 25 -9.23 9.13 -5.88
C GLN A 25 -8.22 8.15 -5.27
N VAL A 26 -7.89 7.09 -5.99
CA VAL A 26 -6.91 6.10 -5.56
C VAL A 26 -5.53 6.53 -6.01
N ILE A 27 -4.56 6.45 -5.11
CA ILE A 27 -3.14 6.70 -5.43
C ILE A 27 -2.41 5.37 -5.36
N ALA A 28 -1.97 4.87 -6.51
CA ALA A 28 -1.22 3.63 -6.59
C ALA A 28 0.28 3.92 -6.68
N TYR A 29 1.08 3.00 -6.17
CA TYR A 29 2.53 3.10 -6.15
C TYR A 29 3.13 1.95 -6.94
N THR A 30 4.03 2.27 -7.87
CA THR A 30 4.54 1.29 -8.83
C THR A 30 6.02 1.53 -9.16
N TYR A 31 6.68 0.46 -9.57
CA TYR A 31 8.03 0.52 -10.14
C TYR A 31 8.02 0.30 -11.66
N SER A 32 6.84 0.17 -12.27
CA SER A 32 6.73 -0.06 -13.71
C SER A 32 6.10 1.14 -14.41
N CYS A 33 6.61 1.50 -15.58
CA CYS A 33 6.01 2.49 -16.44
C CYS A 33 4.93 1.89 -17.36
N ALA A 34 4.77 0.56 -17.34
CA ALA A 34 3.76 -0.11 -18.16
C ALA A 34 2.36 0.22 -17.63
N PRO A 35 1.34 0.28 -18.51
CA PRO A 35 -0.03 0.47 -18.07
C PRO A 35 -0.53 -0.75 -17.30
N GLY A 36 -1.55 -0.53 -16.46
CA GLY A 36 -2.16 -1.60 -15.67
C GLY A 36 -1.48 -1.79 -14.34
N MET A 37 -1.68 -2.98 -13.75
CA MET A 37 -1.25 -3.28 -12.38
C MET A 37 0.17 -3.84 -12.30
N GLN A 38 0.84 -3.99 -13.41
CA GLN A 38 2.19 -4.55 -13.42
C GLN A 38 3.16 -3.63 -12.71
N GLY A 39 3.90 -4.17 -11.75
CA GLY A 39 4.86 -3.40 -10.96
C GLY A 39 4.23 -2.58 -9.83
N GLN A 40 2.91 -2.50 -9.75
CA GLN A 40 2.25 -1.85 -8.63
C GLN A 40 2.35 -2.75 -7.40
N PHE A 41 2.59 -2.15 -6.23
CA PHE A 41 2.73 -2.93 -5.00
C PHE A 41 1.74 -2.51 -3.91
N CYS A 42 1.32 -1.25 -3.88
CA CYS A 42 0.28 -0.82 -2.94
C CYS A 42 -0.48 0.36 -3.51
N ALA A 43 -1.62 0.66 -2.88
CA ALA A 43 -2.44 1.80 -3.22
C ALA A 43 -3.17 2.31 -1.99
N GLN A 44 -3.35 3.63 -1.93
CA GLN A 44 -4.27 4.24 -0.96
C GLN A 44 -5.64 4.35 -1.61
N SER A 45 -6.65 3.80 -0.95
CA SER A 45 -8.03 3.90 -1.41
C SER A 45 -8.85 4.61 -0.34
N PRO A 46 -9.13 5.92 -0.50
CA PRO A 46 -9.92 6.65 0.49
C PRO A 46 -11.33 6.10 0.58
N GLN A 47 -11.78 5.86 1.79
CA GLN A 47 -13.14 5.47 2.10
C GLN A 47 -13.79 6.62 2.87
N ARG A 48 -15.08 6.50 3.15
CA ARG A 48 -15.84 7.57 3.79
C ARG A 48 -15.25 8.02 5.14
N THR A 49 -14.80 7.06 5.95
CA THR A 49 -14.30 7.34 7.31
C THR A 49 -12.88 6.81 7.56
N ARG A 50 -12.23 6.30 6.51
CA ARG A 50 -10.92 5.68 6.66
C ARG A 50 -10.19 5.68 5.32
N VAL A 51 -8.92 5.29 5.35
CA VAL A 51 -8.14 5.00 4.14
C VAL A 51 -7.77 3.52 4.19
N ASN A 52 -8.06 2.77 3.12
CA ASN A 52 -7.54 1.42 2.98
C ASN A 52 -6.18 1.51 2.29
N LEU A 53 -5.17 0.91 2.90
CA LEU A 53 -3.89 0.70 2.25
C LEU A 53 -3.91 -0.72 1.69
N GLU A 54 -4.01 -0.81 0.37
CA GLU A 54 -4.14 -2.09 -0.32
C GLU A 54 -2.78 -2.57 -0.82
N PHE A 55 -2.52 -3.88 -0.66
CA PHE A 55 -1.30 -4.53 -1.15
C PHE A 55 -1.69 -5.57 -2.19
N TYR A 56 -1.21 -5.40 -3.41
CA TYR A 56 -1.62 -6.27 -4.53
C TYR A 56 -1.14 -7.70 -4.38
N ARG A 57 -0.02 -7.92 -3.69
CA ARG A 57 0.48 -9.25 -3.38
C ARG A 57 0.47 -9.49 -1.86
N GLY A 58 -0.56 -8.97 -1.20
CA GLY A 58 -0.66 -9.01 0.25
C GLY A 58 -0.61 -10.41 0.83
N ALA A 59 -1.16 -11.40 0.14
CA ALA A 59 -1.14 -12.79 0.60
C ALA A 59 0.28 -13.35 0.72
N ASP A 60 1.25 -12.79 0.00
CA ASP A 60 2.64 -13.24 0.02
C ASP A 60 3.52 -12.48 1.02
N LEU A 61 2.95 -11.50 1.71
CA LEU A 61 3.72 -10.66 2.63
C LEU A 61 3.79 -11.29 4.02
N PRO A 62 4.95 -11.21 4.70
CA PRO A 62 5.01 -11.57 6.11
C PRO A 62 4.21 -10.56 6.92
N ASP A 63 3.38 -11.04 7.83
CA ASP A 63 2.50 -10.19 8.63
C ASP A 63 2.52 -10.65 10.09
N PRO A 64 3.67 -10.51 10.78
CA PRO A 64 3.77 -10.97 12.17
C PRO A 64 2.89 -10.20 13.14
N GLN A 65 2.46 -9.00 12.77
CA GLN A 65 1.60 -8.17 13.62
C GLN A 65 0.12 -8.33 13.27
N HIS A 66 -0.22 -9.18 12.31
CA HIS A 66 -1.60 -9.44 11.90
C HIS A 66 -2.36 -8.15 11.51
N LEU A 67 -1.71 -7.29 10.73
CA LEU A 67 -2.31 -6.05 10.25
C LEU A 67 -3.17 -6.24 9.00
N LEU A 68 -2.86 -7.24 8.19
CA LEU A 68 -3.52 -7.46 6.91
C LEU A 68 -4.88 -8.10 7.08
N GLU A 69 -5.86 -7.58 6.35
CA GLU A 69 -7.23 -8.07 6.32
C GLU A 69 -7.61 -8.43 4.90
N GLY A 70 -8.63 -9.25 4.75
CA GLY A 70 -9.18 -9.64 3.47
C GLY A 70 -9.08 -11.13 3.24
N THR A 71 -9.84 -11.61 2.26
CA THR A 71 -9.92 -13.03 1.92
C THR A 71 -9.61 -13.30 0.45
N GLY A 72 -9.23 -12.26 -0.30
CA GLY A 72 -8.86 -12.40 -1.70
C GLY A 72 -7.63 -13.29 -1.87
N LYS A 73 -7.46 -13.82 -3.07
CA LYS A 73 -6.34 -14.72 -3.37
C LYS A 73 -4.99 -14.04 -3.20
N ASN A 74 -4.88 -12.79 -3.64
CA ASN A 74 -3.63 -12.03 -3.61
C ASN A 74 -3.76 -10.73 -2.84
N LEU A 75 -4.87 -10.03 -3.02
CA LEU A 75 -5.08 -8.70 -2.48
C LEU A 75 -5.38 -8.74 -0.98
N ARG A 76 -4.69 -7.91 -0.22
CA ARG A 76 -4.95 -7.69 1.21
C ARG A 76 -4.89 -6.20 1.49
N HIS A 77 -5.46 -5.78 2.61
CA HIS A 77 -5.46 -4.37 2.96
C HIS A 77 -5.28 -4.15 4.46
N VAL A 78 -4.83 -2.95 4.81
CA VAL A 78 -4.77 -2.45 6.19
C VAL A 78 -5.70 -1.25 6.27
N LYS A 79 -6.56 -1.23 7.28
CA LYS A 79 -7.46 -0.09 7.52
C LYS A 79 -6.76 0.97 8.34
N ILE A 80 -6.71 2.18 7.80
CA ILE A 80 -6.14 3.34 8.48
C ILE A 80 -7.30 4.25 8.86
N THR A 81 -7.64 4.30 10.15
CA THR A 81 -8.79 5.08 10.63
C THR A 81 -8.38 6.34 11.37
N THR A 82 -7.15 6.39 11.89
CA THR A 82 -6.59 7.56 12.57
C THR A 82 -5.18 7.80 12.09
N PRO A 83 -4.65 9.04 12.24
CA PRO A 83 -3.24 9.29 11.91
C PRO A 83 -2.26 8.41 12.67
N ALA A 84 -2.61 8.01 13.89
CA ALA A 84 -1.75 7.12 14.69
C ALA A 84 -1.62 5.72 14.06
N ASP A 85 -2.60 5.27 13.28
CA ASP A 85 -2.55 3.97 12.63
C ASP A 85 -1.40 3.88 11.62
N VAL A 86 -0.95 5.01 11.08
CA VAL A 86 0.19 5.04 10.16
C VAL A 86 1.49 4.65 10.87
N GLU A 87 1.53 4.82 12.19
CA GLU A 87 2.70 4.50 13.02
C GLU A 87 2.60 3.14 13.69
N ARG A 88 1.61 2.32 13.34
CA ARG A 88 1.45 0.99 13.92
C ARG A 88 2.69 0.13 13.67
N PRO A 89 3.13 -0.65 14.66
CA PRO A 89 4.24 -1.58 14.48
C PRO A 89 3.96 -2.55 13.33
N GLY A 90 4.94 -2.72 12.46
CA GLY A 90 4.83 -3.64 11.33
C GLY A 90 4.34 -3.02 10.03
N LEU A 91 3.69 -1.85 10.06
CA LEU A 91 3.17 -1.25 8.83
C LEU A 91 4.30 -0.85 7.87
N ARG A 92 5.33 -0.23 8.40
CA ARG A 92 6.50 0.17 7.61
C ARG A 92 7.15 -1.04 6.95
N GLU A 93 7.27 -2.13 7.68
CA GLU A 93 7.85 -3.38 7.20
C GLU A 93 7.00 -4.01 6.10
N LEU A 94 5.68 -3.94 6.20
CA LEU A 94 4.79 -4.42 5.14
C LEU A 94 5.01 -3.64 3.85
N ILE A 95 5.09 -2.32 3.94
CA ILE A 95 5.32 -1.47 2.78
C ILE A 95 6.69 -1.80 2.15
N ALA A 96 7.72 -1.94 2.98
CA ALA A 96 9.06 -2.28 2.52
C ALA A 96 9.09 -3.65 1.84
N SER A 97 8.42 -4.64 2.40
CA SER A 97 8.33 -5.99 1.83
C SER A 97 7.59 -5.97 0.49
N ALA A 98 6.49 -5.23 0.41
CA ALA A 98 5.72 -5.12 -0.83
C ALA A 98 6.55 -4.44 -1.93
N ALA A 99 7.26 -3.37 -1.59
CA ALA A 99 8.14 -2.68 -2.53
C ALA A 99 9.26 -3.61 -3.01
N GLY A 100 9.83 -4.40 -2.11
CA GLY A 100 10.87 -5.37 -2.44
C GLY A 100 10.40 -6.42 -3.44
N LEU A 101 9.19 -6.95 -3.26
CA LEU A 101 8.60 -7.89 -4.21
C LEU A 101 8.41 -7.25 -5.59
N ALA A 102 7.96 -6.02 -5.64
CA ALA A 102 7.74 -5.32 -6.90
C ALA A 102 9.05 -5.05 -7.64
N ARG A 103 10.13 -4.72 -6.92
CA ARG A 103 11.46 -4.52 -7.53
C ARG A 103 12.02 -5.83 -8.07
N ALA A 104 11.78 -6.93 -7.39
CA ALA A 104 12.29 -8.24 -7.79
C ALA A 104 11.52 -8.82 -8.97
N GLY A 105 10.27 -8.46 -9.08
CA GLY A 105 9.39 -8.96 -10.12
C GLY A 105 9.35 -8.10 -11.34
#